data_cb6e43b4e7fd28b67f0003bc6f966a58
#
_entry.id   cb6e43b4e7fd28b67f0003bc6f966a58
#
_cell.length_a   1.000
_cell.length_b   1.000
_cell.length_c   1.000
_cell.angle_alpha   90.00
_cell.angle_beta   90.00
_cell.angle_gamma   90.00
#
_symmetry.space_group_name_H-M   'P 1'
#
loop_
_entity.id
_entity.type
_entity.pdbx_description
1 polymer ?
#
loop_
_entity_poly.entity_id
_entity_poly.type
_entity_poly.pdbx_seq_one_letter_code
_entity_poly.pdbx_strand_id
1 'polypeptide(L)'
;DANAYALLSEGTFAIESDGSGEIQIKNITVNVIDESTIDINAQLAEANDEQNDEIIKLHQSDFPVLDYHVHLKGGLTKEVAAKQSRKTGINYTIAPNCGIGFPITNDQQVMDYLNEMRSQPFILGMQAEGREWITTFSPETLKEFDYVFTDALTFKDNKGRRTRLWIPEETWIENEEQYMDMIVDRICSVLEEPVDIYVNPCFLPSPMD
;
A
#
# COMPACT_ATOMS: atom_id res chain seq x y z
N ASP A 1 -19.96 -12.13 -15.35
CA ASP A 1 -20.50 -11.08 -14.47
C ASP A 1 -19.34 -10.48 -13.71
N ALA A 2 -18.95 -9.26 -14.10
CA ALA A 2 -17.92 -8.52 -13.39
C ALA A 2 -18.59 -7.77 -12.22
N ASN A 3 -18.35 -8.20 -11.01
CA ASN A 3 -18.78 -7.50 -9.82
C ASN A 3 -17.67 -6.52 -9.42
N ALA A 4 -17.84 -5.24 -9.74
CA ALA A 4 -16.96 -4.19 -9.25
C ALA A 4 -17.51 -3.65 -7.93
N TYR A 5 -16.77 -3.88 -6.86
CA TYR A 5 -17.08 -3.34 -5.54
C TYR A 5 -16.16 -2.14 -5.27
N ALA A 6 -16.51 -1.00 -5.80
CA ALA A 6 -15.92 0.26 -5.38
C ALA A 6 -17.07 1.21 -5.06
N LEU A 7 -17.38 1.37 -3.79
CA LEU A 7 -18.24 2.44 -3.28
C LEU A 7 -17.42 3.73 -3.22
N LEU A 8 -17.11 4.27 -4.39
CA LEU A 8 -16.55 5.61 -4.50
C LEU A 8 -17.66 6.54 -4.98
N SER A 9 -17.84 7.67 -4.34
CA SER A 9 -18.78 8.72 -4.78
C SER A 9 -18.39 9.28 -6.15
N GLU A 10 -17.13 9.13 -6.53
CA GLU A 10 -16.59 9.40 -7.86
C GLU A 10 -15.56 8.33 -8.20
N GLY A 11 -15.59 7.76 -9.39
CA GLY A 11 -14.66 6.71 -9.78
C GLY A 11 -14.70 6.35 -11.23
N THR A 12 -13.68 5.65 -11.68
CA THR A 12 -13.59 5.03 -12.99
C THR A 12 -14.03 3.58 -12.86
N PHE A 13 -14.88 3.09 -13.75
CA PHE A 13 -15.11 1.66 -13.84
C PHE A 13 -14.35 1.05 -15.01
N ALA A 14 -13.87 -0.17 -14.83
CA ALA A 14 -13.22 -0.93 -15.88
C ALA A 14 -13.98 -2.22 -16.15
N ILE A 15 -14.01 -2.63 -17.42
CA ILE A 15 -14.51 -3.96 -17.82
C ILE A 15 -13.28 -4.79 -18.13
N GLU A 16 -13.09 -5.85 -17.35
CA GLU A 16 -11.96 -6.76 -17.49
C GLU A 16 -12.45 -8.15 -17.91
N SER A 17 -11.71 -8.78 -18.81
CA SER A 17 -11.93 -10.18 -19.21
C SER A 17 -10.69 -10.98 -18.85
N ASP A 18 -10.84 -12.06 -18.13
CA ASP A 18 -9.76 -13.00 -17.79
C ASP A 18 -9.60 -14.12 -18.82
N GLY A 19 -10.24 -14.00 -19.97
CA GLY A 19 -10.20 -14.96 -21.06
C GLY A 19 -9.55 -14.44 -22.33
N SER A 20 -9.15 -15.34 -23.22
CA SER A 20 -8.59 -15.03 -24.54
C SER A 20 -9.65 -14.64 -25.59
N GLY A 21 -10.83 -14.22 -25.16
CA GLY A 21 -11.94 -13.84 -26.03
C GLY A 21 -11.99 -12.36 -26.35
N GLU A 22 -12.55 -12.01 -27.50
CA GLU A 22 -12.86 -10.64 -27.89
C GLU A 22 -14.15 -10.18 -27.19
N ILE A 23 -14.11 -9.05 -26.47
CA ILE A 23 -15.29 -8.41 -25.88
C ILE A 23 -15.74 -7.29 -26.83
N GLN A 24 -16.93 -7.40 -27.39
CA GLN A 24 -17.55 -6.31 -28.13
C GLN A 24 -18.57 -5.59 -27.25
N ILE A 25 -18.28 -4.34 -26.91
CA ILE A 25 -19.20 -3.49 -26.15
C ILE A 25 -19.95 -2.59 -27.13
N LYS A 26 -21.27 -2.80 -27.28
CA LYS A 26 -22.11 -1.98 -28.17
C LYS A 26 -22.67 -0.75 -27.46
N ASN A 27 -23.05 -0.88 -26.22
CA ASN A 27 -23.59 0.22 -25.40
C ASN A 27 -23.18 0.05 -23.98
N ILE A 28 -22.82 1.18 -23.33
CA ILE A 28 -22.64 1.27 -21.88
C ILE A 28 -23.73 2.19 -21.36
N THR A 29 -24.56 1.67 -20.45
CA THR A 29 -25.55 2.49 -19.74
C THR A 29 -25.19 2.49 -18.27
N VAL A 30 -24.95 3.67 -17.72
CA VAL A 30 -24.74 3.86 -16.28
C VAL A 30 -26.06 4.36 -15.71
N ASN A 31 -26.66 3.56 -14.85
CA ASN A 31 -27.83 3.95 -14.09
C ASN A 31 -27.44 4.16 -12.63
N VAL A 32 -27.94 5.21 -12.02
CA VAL A 32 -27.90 5.33 -10.56
C VAL A 32 -28.87 4.27 -10.01
N ILE A 33 -28.33 3.29 -9.33
CA ILE A 33 -29.15 2.23 -8.70
C ILE A 33 -29.50 2.72 -7.31
N ASP A 34 -30.75 2.64 -6.95
CA ASP A 34 -31.18 2.86 -5.56
C ASP A 34 -30.58 1.73 -4.71
N GLU A 35 -29.72 2.11 -3.76
CA GLU A 35 -29.00 1.17 -2.88
C GLU A 35 -29.93 0.23 -2.13
N SER A 36 -31.17 0.64 -1.88
CA SER A 36 -32.21 -0.19 -1.26
C SER A 36 -32.61 -1.40 -2.12
N THR A 37 -32.25 -1.43 -3.40
CA THR A 37 -32.58 -2.52 -4.34
C THR A 37 -31.44 -3.53 -4.53
N ILE A 38 -30.24 -3.26 -4.01
CA ILE A 38 -29.11 -4.16 -4.12
C ILE A 38 -29.07 -5.05 -2.87
N ASP A 39 -29.32 -6.32 -3.04
CA ASP A 39 -29.00 -7.29 -1.99
C ASP A 39 -27.52 -7.63 -2.05
N ILE A 40 -26.70 -6.74 -1.47
CA ILE A 40 -25.26 -6.89 -1.36
C ILE A 40 -24.91 -8.18 -0.61
N ASN A 41 -25.74 -8.58 0.37
CA ASN A 41 -25.51 -9.81 1.13
C ASN A 41 -25.65 -11.05 0.25
N ALA A 42 -26.62 -11.09 -0.67
CA ALA A 42 -26.77 -12.21 -1.59
C ALA A 42 -25.59 -12.31 -2.57
N GLN A 43 -25.10 -11.18 -3.08
CA GLN A 43 -23.97 -11.17 -4.01
C GLN A 43 -22.65 -11.53 -3.33
N LEU A 44 -22.47 -11.14 -2.09
CA LEU A 44 -21.27 -11.41 -1.30
C LEU A 44 -21.30 -12.81 -0.67
N ALA A 45 -22.48 -13.37 -0.36
CA ALA A 45 -22.62 -14.74 0.12
C ALA A 45 -22.12 -15.79 -0.89
N GLU A 46 -22.23 -15.52 -2.21
CA GLU A 46 -21.64 -16.39 -3.23
C GLU A 46 -20.09 -16.30 -3.29
N ALA A 47 -19.49 -15.24 -2.72
CA ALA A 47 -18.04 -15.03 -2.73
C ALA A 47 -17.36 -15.51 -1.42
N ASN A 48 -18.10 -16.09 -0.44
CA ASN A 48 -17.70 -15.95 0.94
C ASN A 48 -17.48 -17.22 1.73
N ASP A 49 -16.38 -17.17 2.46
CA ASP A 49 -16.17 -17.81 3.75
C ASP A 49 -16.46 -16.77 4.87
N GLU A 50 -16.68 -17.29 6.09
CA GLU A 50 -17.17 -16.58 7.28
C GLU A 50 -16.36 -15.33 7.69
N GLN A 51 -15.18 -15.08 7.10
CA GLN A 51 -14.29 -13.96 7.44
C GLN A 51 -14.76 -12.61 6.87
N ASN A 52 -15.69 -12.60 5.93
CA ASN A 52 -16.08 -11.39 5.22
C ASN A 52 -17.30 -10.66 5.80
N ASP A 53 -17.96 -11.19 6.82
CA ASP A 53 -19.15 -10.54 7.39
C ASP A 53 -18.88 -9.14 7.94
N GLU A 54 -17.70 -8.92 8.55
CA GLU A 54 -17.33 -7.61 9.06
C GLU A 54 -17.00 -6.61 7.94
N ILE A 55 -16.36 -7.07 6.87
CA ILE A 55 -16.06 -6.24 5.68
C ILE A 55 -17.36 -5.85 4.99
N ILE A 56 -18.31 -6.77 4.85
CA ILE A 56 -19.63 -6.51 4.30
C ILE A 56 -20.36 -5.42 5.11
N LYS A 57 -20.36 -5.53 6.43
CA LYS A 57 -20.98 -4.54 7.31
C LYS A 57 -20.33 -3.16 7.18
N LEU A 58 -18.99 -3.11 7.03
CA LEU A 58 -18.28 -1.86 6.82
C LEU A 58 -18.65 -1.22 5.49
N HIS A 59 -18.72 -1.99 4.40
CA HIS A 59 -19.16 -1.48 3.10
C HIS A 59 -20.62 -0.99 3.13
N GLN A 60 -21.51 -1.70 3.83
CA GLN A 60 -22.90 -1.29 4.00
C GLN A 60 -23.06 0.02 4.79
N SER A 61 -22.06 0.41 5.58
CA SER A 61 -21.98 1.67 6.31
C SER A 61 -21.20 2.77 5.59
N ASP A 62 -20.99 2.63 4.28
CA ASP A 62 -20.14 3.53 3.44
C ASP A 62 -18.71 3.68 3.97
N PHE A 63 -18.18 2.65 4.63
CA PHE A 63 -16.81 2.66 5.11
C PHE A 63 -15.91 1.87 4.14
N PRO A 64 -15.02 2.53 3.38
CA PRO A 64 -14.09 1.84 2.50
C PRO A 64 -13.07 1.06 3.33
N VAL A 65 -12.90 -0.22 3.02
CA VAL A 65 -11.85 -1.04 3.64
C VAL A 65 -10.62 -0.99 2.76
N LEU A 66 -9.50 -0.51 3.31
CA LEU A 66 -8.25 -0.35 2.60
C LEU A 66 -7.12 -1.04 3.38
N ASP A 67 -6.22 -1.68 2.63
CA ASP A 67 -4.92 -2.09 3.13
C ASP A 67 -3.86 -1.14 2.56
N TYR A 68 -3.30 -0.30 3.42
CA TYR A 68 -2.37 0.75 3.03
C TYR A 68 -0.93 0.26 2.83
N HIS A 69 -0.63 -1.03 3.07
CA HIS A 69 0.75 -1.49 3.09
C HIS A 69 0.92 -2.86 2.43
N VAL A 70 0.74 -2.92 1.12
CA VAL A 70 0.90 -4.17 0.36
C VAL A 70 2.10 -4.09 -0.57
N HIS A 71 2.95 -5.10 -0.52
CA HIS A 71 4.09 -5.26 -1.42
C HIS A 71 3.89 -6.44 -2.36
N LEU A 72 4.23 -6.26 -3.62
CA LEU A 72 4.27 -7.36 -4.59
C LEU A 72 5.56 -8.19 -4.38
N LYS A 73 5.52 -9.10 -3.41
CA LYS A 73 6.64 -9.95 -3.01
C LYS A 73 6.16 -11.39 -2.76
N GLY A 74 7.09 -12.35 -2.71
CA GLY A 74 6.80 -13.71 -2.26
C GLY A 74 5.76 -14.44 -3.12
N GLY A 75 5.67 -14.15 -4.41
CA GLY A 75 4.67 -14.75 -5.32
C GLY A 75 3.36 -13.97 -5.41
N LEU A 76 3.17 -12.89 -4.65
CA LEU A 76 2.06 -11.96 -4.84
C LEU A 76 2.35 -11.10 -6.08
N THR A 77 1.78 -11.48 -7.22
CA THR A 77 1.83 -10.68 -8.45
C THR A 77 0.68 -9.67 -8.45
N LYS A 78 0.73 -8.68 -9.36
CA LYS A 78 -0.35 -7.70 -9.53
C LYS A 78 -1.69 -8.35 -9.86
N GLU A 79 -1.68 -9.43 -10.66
CA GLU A 79 -2.88 -10.19 -11.02
C GLU A 79 -3.47 -10.93 -9.82
N VAL A 80 -2.60 -11.56 -9.01
CA VAL A 80 -3.01 -12.25 -7.78
C VAL A 80 -3.54 -11.24 -6.76
N ALA A 81 -2.87 -10.10 -6.58
CA ALA A 81 -3.30 -9.03 -5.70
C ALA A 81 -4.67 -8.47 -6.12
N ALA A 82 -4.87 -8.18 -7.40
CA ALA A 82 -6.15 -7.70 -7.92
C ALA A 82 -7.27 -8.73 -7.71
N LYS A 83 -6.99 -10.01 -7.95
CA LYS A 83 -7.95 -11.09 -7.70
C LYS A 83 -8.30 -11.20 -6.21
N GLN A 84 -7.31 -11.12 -5.34
CA GLN A 84 -7.50 -11.21 -3.89
C GLN A 84 -8.28 -10.01 -3.36
N SER A 85 -7.94 -8.79 -3.80
CA SER A 85 -8.66 -7.56 -3.47
C SER A 85 -10.15 -7.67 -3.84
N ARG A 86 -10.46 -8.11 -5.06
CA ARG A 86 -11.86 -8.36 -5.49
C ARG A 86 -12.55 -9.44 -4.64
N LYS A 87 -11.84 -10.52 -4.32
CA LYS A 87 -12.40 -11.62 -3.52
C LYS A 87 -12.75 -11.19 -2.09
N THR A 88 -11.91 -10.37 -1.47
CA THR A 88 -12.06 -9.96 -0.07
C THR A 88 -12.85 -8.67 0.10
N GLY A 89 -13.03 -7.87 -0.96
CA GLY A 89 -13.58 -6.52 -0.86
C GLY A 89 -12.63 -5.51 -0.20
N ILE A 90 -11.37 -5.87 0.02
CA ILE A 90 -10.35 -4.97 0.58
C ILE A 90 -9.62 -4.29 -0.58
N ASN A 91 -9.64 -2.97 -0.63
CA ASN A 91 -8.88 -2.21 -1.61
C ASN A 91 -7.39 -2.22 -1.23
N TYR A 92 -6.55 -2.73 -2.11
CA TYR A 92 -5.12 -2.77 -1.85
C TYR A 92 -4.43 -1.51 -2.33
N THR A 93 -3.58 -0.97 -1.49
CA THR A 93 -2.54 -0.05 -1.91
C THR A 93 -1.26 -0.81 -2.17
N ILE A 94 -0.77 -0.71 -3.40
CA ILE A 94 0.51 -1.33 -3.75
C ILE A 94 1.62 -0.29 -3.59
N ALA A 95 2.59 -0.63 -2.75
CA ALA A 95 3.68 0.28 -2.40
C ALA A 95 5.04 -0.36 -2.69
N PRO A 96 5.85 0.21 -3.60
CA PRO A 96 7.24 -0.18 -3.76
C PRO A 96 8.10 0.42 -2.64
N ASN A 97 9.18 -0.28 -2.26
CA ASN A 97 10.20 0.29 -1.40
C ASN A 97 11.11 1.21 -2.23
N CYS A 98 11.17 2.49 -1.87
CA CYS A 98 11.87 3.54 -2.59
C CYS A 98 12.93 4.21 -1.70
N GLY A 99 14.19 4.13 -2.11
CA GLY A 99 15.33 4.68 -1.37
C GLY A 99 16.66 4.11 -1.81
N ILE A 100 17.75 4.64 -1.31
CA ILE A 100 19.10 4.18 -1.65
C ILE A 100 19.30 2.73 -1.20
N GLY A 101 19.57 1.84 -2.17
CA GLY A 101 19.75 0.40 -1.93
C GLY A 101 18.44 -0.38 -1.79
N PHE A 102 17.34 0.18 -2.24
CA PHE A 102 16.03 -0.45 -2.43
C PHE A 102 15.70 -0.60 -3.93
N PRO A 103 14.60 -1.27 -4.29
CA PRO A 103 14.28 -1.52 -5.70
C PRO A 103 14.14 -0.26 -6.55
N ILE A 104 13.62 0.83 -6.00
CA ILE A 104 13.45 2.12 -6.69
C ILE A 104 14.35 3.15 -6.03
N THR A 105 15.27 3.76 -6.82
CA THR A 105 16.34 4.62 -6.29
C THR A 105 16.40 6.01 -6.93
N ASN A 106 15.51 6.32 -7.87
CA ASN A 106 15.49 7.62 -8.56
C ASN A 106 14.12 7.87 -9.21
N ASP A 107 13.89 9.12 -9.63
CA ASP A 107 12.65 9.57 -10.24
C ASP A 107 12.27 8.80 -11.50
N GLN A 108 13.23 8.46 -12.36
CA GLN A 108 12.91 7.73 -13.59
C GLN A 108 12.33 6.35 -13.30
N GLN A 109 12.89 5.63 -12.32
CA GLN A 109 12.38 4.33 -11.90
C GLN A 109 11.00 4.43 -11.26
N VAL A 110 10.72 5.53 -10.53
CA VAL A 110 9.36 5.81 -10.04
C VAL A 110 8.39 5.94 -11.20
N MET A 111 8.72 6.77 -12.20
CA MET A 111 7.85 6.99 -13.35
C MET A 111 7.62 5.72 -14.17
N ASP A 112 8.66 4.89 -14.34
CA ASP A 112 8.54 3.60 -15.03
C ASP A 112 7.58 2.66 -14.26
N TYR A 113 7.73 2.57 -12.94
CA TYR A 113 6.84 1.80 -12.07
C TYR A 113 5.39 2.30 -12.13
N LEU A 114 5.18 3.60 -11.98
CA LEU A 114 3.83 4.18 -12.03
C LEU A 114 3.17 3.98 -13.39
N ASN A 115 3.91 4.09 -14.49
CA ASN A 115 3.38 3.84 -15.83
C ASN A 115 2.92 2.38 -16.01
N GLU A 116 3.61 1.43 -15.39
CA GLU A 116 3.18 0.03 -15.37
C GLU A 116 1.92 -0.17 -14.51
N MET A 117 1.86 0.49 -13.34
CA MET A 117 0.84 0.23 -12.33
C MET A 117 -0.46 1.01 -12.53
N ARG A 118 -0.45 2.16 -13.22
CA ARG A 118 -1.63 3.02 -13.41
C ARG A 118 -2.80 2.37 -14.15
N SER A 119 -2.54 1.31 -14.91
CA SER A 119 -3.60 0.53 -15.55
C SER A 119 -4.28 -0.49 -14.62
N GLN A 120 -3.75 -0.66 -13.42
CA GLN A 120 -4.23 -1.63 -12.44
C GLN A 120 -5.19 -0.97 -11.44
N PRO A 121 -6.12 -1.73 -10.85
CA PRO A 121 -7.13 -1.20 -9.94
C PRO A 121 -6.58 -1.06 -8.50
N PHE A 122 -5.46 -0.35 -8.34
CA PHE A 122 -4.81 -0.16 -7.05
C PHE A 122 -4.65 1.32 -6.72
N ILE A 123 -4.67 1.60 -5.43
CA ILE A 123 -4.10 2.83 -4.89
C ILE A 123 -2.58 2.66 -4.89
N LEU A 124 -1.84 3.69 -5.27
CA LEU A 124 -0.40 3.64 -5.41
C LEU A 124 0.27 4.44 -4.29
N GLY A 125 0.76 3.74 -3.27
CA GLY A 125 1.56 4.34 -2.20
C GLY A 125 3.06 4.23 -2.49
N MET A 126 3.87 5.04 -1.81
CA MET A 126 5.32 4.93 -1.80
C MET A 126 5.78 4.60 -0.39
N GLN A 127 6.51 3.50 -0.20
CA GLN A 127 7.27 3.30 1.05
C GLN A 127 8.63 3.97 0.94
N ALA A 128 8.79 5.09 1.64
CA ALA A 128 10.02 5.84 1.70
C ALA A 128 11.02 5.18 2.67
N GLU A 129 12.20 4.85 2.14
CA GLU A 129 13.22 4.08 2.83
C GLU A 129 14.53 4.85 3.00
N GLY A 130 15.12 4.73 4.19
CA GLY A 130 16.27 5.54 4.59
C GLY A 130 15.85 6.98 4.86
N ARG A 131 16.77 7.82 5.37
CA ARG A 131 16.44 9.24 5.62
C ARG A 131 16.83 10.12 4.44
N GLU A 132 17.60 9.57 3.50
CA GLU A 132 18.02 10.26 2.28
C GLU A 132 16.92 10.34 1.20
N TRP A 133 15.79 9.65 1.38
CA TRP A 133 14.70 9.61 0.40
C TRP A 133 14.20 11.02 0.02
N ILE A 134 14.16 11.96 1.00
CA ILE A 134 13.71 13.34 0.79
C ILE A 134 14.53 14.07 -0.27
N THR A 135 15.83 13.75 -0.37
CA THR A 135 16.74 14.35 -1.35
C THR A 135 16.99 13.47 -2.56
N THR A 136 16.52 12.23 -2.52
CA THR A 136 16.67 11.24 -3.60
C THR A 136 15.59 11.42 -4.67
N PHE A 137 14.39 11.78 -4.24
CA PHE A 137 13.24 11.96 -5.11
C PHE A 137 12.79 13.43 -5.17
N SER A 138 12.41 13.88 -6.36
CA SER A 138 11.89 15.23 -6.53
C SER A 138 10.47 15.37 -5.95
N PRO A 139 10.10 16.56 -5.45
CA PRO A 139 8.73 16.81 -4.97
C PRO A 139 7.66 16.58 -6.05
N GLU A 140 8.02 16.78 -7.31
CA GLU A 140 7.13 16.52 -8.46
C GLU A 140 6.84 15.05 -8.61
N THR A 141 7.87 14.20 -8.49
CA THR A 141 7.75 12.74 -8.56
C THR A 141 6.96 12.19 -7.38
N LEU A 142 7.17 12.72 -6.18
CA LEU A 142 6.43 12.27 -4.98
C LEU A 142 4.92 12.51 -5.09
N LYS A 143 4.49 13.58 -5.74
CA LYS A 143 3.07 13.90 -5.97
C LYS A 143 2.36 12.97 -6.94
N GLU A 144 3.09 12.13 -7.64
CA GLU A 144 2.53 11.14 -8.57
C GLU A 144 2.01 9.89 -7.85
N PHE A 145 2.36 9.71 -6.57
CA PHE A 145 1.76 8.72 -5.68
C PHE A 145 0.52 9.28 -4.98
N ASP A 146 -0.39 8.41 -4.61
CA ASP A 146 -1.59 8.80 -3.84
C ASP A 146 -1.21 9.20 -2.41
N TYR A 147 -0.15 8.60 -1.85
CA TYR A 147 0.45 9.00 -0.57
C TYR A 147 1.87 8.42 -0.40
N VAL A 148 2.61 8.99 0.54
CA VAL A 148 3.94 8.54 0.95
C VAL A 148 3.91 8.10 2.40
N PHE A 149 4.47 6.94 2.71
CA PHE A 149 4.61 6.46 4.07
C PHE A 149 6.03 5.95 4.35
N THR A 150 6.37 5.84 5.61
CA THR A 150 7.62 5.25 6.06
C THR A 150 7.44 4.51 7.38
N ASP A 151 8.28 3.50 7.61
CA ASP A 151 8.37 2.79 8.88
C ASP A 151 9.55 3.25 9.75
N ALA A 152 10.40 4.12 9.24
CA ALA A 152 11.60 4.63 9.89
C ALA A 152 12.61 3.53 10.31
N LEU A 153 12.49 2.32 9.80
CA LEU A 153 13.33 1.18 10.21
C LEU A 153 14.70 1.16 9.52
N THR A 154 14.91 2.02 8.50
CA THR A 154 16.17 2.18 7.79
C THR A 154 16.74 3.58 8.02
N PHE A 155 17.92 3.66 8.64
CA PHE A 155 18.60 4.93 8.92
C PHE A 155 20.12 4.72 9.07
N LYS A 156 20.86 5.80 9.39
CA LYS A 156 22.24 5.73 9.85
C LYS A 156 22.31 5.95 11.35
N ASP A 157 23.02 5.08 12.04
CA ASP A 157 23.26 5.22 13.47
C ASP A 157 24.19 6.43 13.76
N ASN A 158 24.44 6.69 15.04
CA ASN A 158 25.30 7.81 15.47
C ASN A 158 26.76 7.69 15.02
N LYS A 159 27.19 6.53 14.53
CA LYS A 159 28.52 6.28 13.92
C LYS A 159 28.47 6.33 12.39
N GLY A 160 27.31 6.65 11.79
CA GLY A 160 27.12 6.73 10.36
C GLY A 160 26.93 5.38 9.66
N ARG A 161 26.79 4.28 10.41
CA ARG A 161 26.56 2.94 9.86
C ARG A 161 25.10 2.81 9.44
N ARG A 162 24.84 2.24 8.27
CA ARG A 162 23.48 1.94 7.83
C ARG A 162 22.90 0.86 8.73
N THR A 163 21.73 1.13 9.26
CA THR A 163 20.98 0.24 10.13
C THR A 163 19.63 -0.08 9.47
N ARG A 164 19.29 -1.36 9.44
CA ARG A 164 17.95 -1.86 9.17
C ARG A 164 17.51 -2.67 10.37
N LEU A 165 16.52 -2.18 11.12
CA LEU A 165 16.19 -2.75 12.43
C LEU A 165 15.73 -4.22 12.37
N TRP A 166 15.23 -4.69 11.24
CA TRP A 166 14.84 -6.10 11.04
C TRP A 166 16.01 -7.03 10.67
N ILE A 167 17.25 -6.50 10.57
CA ILE A 167 18.45 -7.27 10.28
C ILE A 167 19.35 -7.25 11.52
N PRO A 168 19.42 -8.37 12.28
CA PRO A 168 20.21 -8.40 13.53
C PRO A 168 21.67 -7.99 13.35
N GLU A 169 22.30 -8.34 12.21
CA GLU A 169 23.70 -8.05 11.89
C GLU A 169 23.95 -6.55 11.61
N GLU A 170 22.87 -5.78 11.38
CA GLU A 170 22.93 -4.32 11.17
C GLU A 170 22.46 -3.53 12.39
N THR A 171 22.23 -4.19 13.52
CA THR A 171 21.82 -3.55 14.77
C THR A 171 22.95 -3.67 15.80
N TRP A 172 23.68 -2.58 16.01
CA TRP A 172 24.86 -2.54 16.90
C TRP A 172 24.46 -1.93 18.25
N ILE A 173 23.95 -2.76 19.16
CA ILE A 173 23.49 -2.35 20.48
C ILE A 173 24.62 -2.53 21.47
N GLU A 174 25.35 -1.46 21.78
CA GLU A 174 26.43 -1.44 22.80
C GLU A 174 25.86 -1.10 24.17
N ASN A 175 24.81 -0.28 24.22
CA ASN A 175 24.05 0.11 25.40
C ASN A 175 22.60 0.30 25.02
N GLU A 176 21.70 -0.42 25.66
CA GLU A 176 20.27 -0.47 25.31
C GLU A 176 19.57 0.89 25.51
N GLU A 177 19.87 1.59 26.61
CA GLU A 177 19.27 2.90 26.91
C GLU A 177 19.66 3.94 25.83
N GLN A 178 20.95 4.04 25.52
CA GLN A 178 21.44 4.95 24.47
C GLN A 178 20.91 4.57 23.07
N TYR A 179 20.74 3.28 22.82
CA TYR A 179 20.19 2.82 21.55
C TYR A 179 18.70 3.17 21.46
N MET A 180 17.95 3.02 22.55
CA MET A 180 16.56 3.43 22.63
C MET A 180 16.39 4.94 22.42
N ASP A 181 17.21 5.76 23.08
CA ASP A 181 17.21 7.21 22.89
C ASP A 181 17.44 7.57 21.42
N MET A 182 18.40 6.90 20.77
CA MET A 182 18.66 7.10 19.33
C MET A 182 17.46 6.71 18.47
N ILE A 183 16.76 5.61 18.78
CA ILE A 183 15.54 5.21 18.05
C ILE A 183 14.46 6.27 18.22
N VAL A 184 14.22 6.72 19.45
CA VAL A 184 13.21 7.77 19.73
C VAL A 184 13.53 9.05 18.96
N ASP A 185 14.78 9.51 18.97
CA ASP A 185 15.22 10.68 18.21
C ASP A 185 14.96 10.51 16.72
N ARG A 186 15.20 9.31 16.18
CA ARG A 186 14.92 8.99 14.76
C ARG A 186 13.42 9.03 14.45
N ILE A 187 12.60 8.44 15.31
CA ILE A 187 11.15 8.49 15.16
C ILE A 187 10.66 9.95 15.18
N CYS A 188 11.11 10.73 16.15
CA CYS A 188 10.74 12.15 16.22
C CYS A 188 11.15 12.92 14.95
N SER A 189 12.36 12.66 14.42
CA SER A 189 12.81 13.31 13.18
C SER A 189 11.99 12.92 11.96
N VAL A 190 11.53 11.67 11.89
CA VAL A 190 10.67 11.17 10.80
C VAL A 190 9.30 11.84 10.79
N LEU A 191 8.77 12.16 11.97
CA LEU A 191 7.47 12.85 12.07
C LEU A 191 7.50 14.30 11.55
N GLU A 192 8.68 14.85 11.32
CA GLU A 192 8.89 16.16 10.68
C GLU A 192 9.07 16.06 9.15
N GLU A 193 9.22 14.84 8.61
CA GLU A 193 9.36 14.59 7.19
C GLU A 193 7.99 14.71 6.47
N PRO A 194 7.95 15.01 5.17
CA PRO A 194 6.70 15.12 4.42
C PRO A 194 6.12 13.74 4.08
N VAL A 195 5.78 12.96 5.10
CA VAL A 195 5.10 11.68 4.98
C VAL A 195 3.65 11.80 5.43
N ASP A 196 2.77 11.08 4.78
CA ASP A 196 1.34 11.05 5.11
C ASP A 196 1.05 10.04 6.23
N ILE A 197 1.79 8.93 6.26
CA ILE A 197 1.57 7.85 7.20
C ILE A 197 2.90 7.36 7.78
N TYR A 198 2.95 7.20 9.11
CA TYR A 198 4.01 6.49 9.80
C TYR A 198 3.51 5.12 10.23
N VAL A 199 4.20 4.06 9.82
CA VAL A 199 3.84 2.66 10.07
C VAL A 199 4.84 1.97 10.99
N ASN A 200 4.44 0.87 11.61
CA ASN A 200 5.28 0.06 12.52
C ASN A 200 5.90 0.85 13.70
N PRO A 201 5.16 1.72 14.39
CA PRO A 201 5.73 2.66 15.36
C PRO A 201 6.37 2.00 16.59
N CYS A 202 6.08 0.73 16.84
CA CYS A 202 6.56 -0.01 18.02
C CYS A 202 7.55 -1.12 17.65
N PHE A 203 8.15 -1.06 16.45
CA PHE A 203 9.13 -2.06 16.06
C PHE A 203 10.44 -1.89 16.84
N LEU A 204 10.86 -2.94 17.52
CA LEU A 204 12.18 -3.01 18.18
C LEU A 204 13.05 -4.08 17.50
N PRO A 205 14.37 -3.89 17.46
CA PRO A 205 15.26 -4.92 16.96
C PRO A 205 15.31 -6.14 17.89
N SER A 206 15.44 -7.32 17.32
CA SER A 206 15.41 -8.61 18.06
C SER A 206 16.26 -8.69 19.34
N PRO A 207 17.43 -8.03 19.46
CA PRO A 207 18.16 -8.02 20.72
C PRO A 207 17.53 -7.20 21.86
N MET A 208 16.50 -6.40 21.57
CA MET A 208 15.79 -5.54 22.54
C MET A 208 14.34 -5.97 22.76
N ASP A 209 13.87 -7.00 22.04
CA ASP A 209 12.48 -7.50 22.07
C ASP A 209 12.33 -8.61 23.14
#